data_ec80af9e350b8e660bc0490ccf90ab1c
#
_entry.id   ec80af9e350b8e660bc0490ccf90ab1c
#
_cell.length_a   1.000
_cell.length_b   1.000
_cell.length_c   1.000
_cell.angle_alpha   90.00
_cell.angle_beta   90.00
_cell.angle_gamma   90.00
#
_symmetry.space_group_name_H-M   'P 1'
#
loop_
_entity.id
_entity.type
_entity.pdbx_description
1 polymer ?
#
loop_
_entity_poly.entity_id
_entity_poly.type
_entity_poly.pdbx_seq_one_letter_code
_entity_poly.pdbx_strand_id
1 'polypeptide(L)'
;MMSVETLAPAESDTARPMDLLRFATAGSVDDGKSTLIGRLLYDTKSLFTDQLAAVEAVSAARGDEYTNLALLTDGLRAEREQGITIDVAYRYFATPRRKFIIADTPGHIQYTRNMVTGASTADLALILVDARKGLVEQSRRHAFLCSLLRVPHLVLCVNKMDLVDWSQEVYERIADEFTAFAAKLDVPDLTVVPVSALKGDNIVTRSENMPWYEGPSLLHHLERVHIASDRNLVDVRFPVQYVIRPQSTTVTDYRGYAGQVASGVLKPGDEIMVLPSGFTSRIAAVETADGPVDEAFPPMSVTVRLTDELDISRGDMICRPNNAPMAVQDIEAMVCWMDETRPLQVGGRYAIKHTTRSARAIVRGLHYRLDINSLHRDETVGELKLNEIGRVRLRTTVPLLADEYRRNRTTGGFVIIDEATNRTVGAGMIVEAG
;
A
#
# COMPACT_ATOMS: atom_id res chain seq x y z
N MET A 1 30.84 -43.51 42.41
CA MET A 1 29.52 -43.25 41.78
C MET A 1 29.45 -41.76 41.49
N MET A 2 29.78 -41.35 40.28
CA MET A 2 29.64 -39.96 39.83
C MET A 2 28.33 -39.84 39.08
N SER A 3 27.47 -38.98 39.56
CA SER A 3 26.17 -38.67 38.92
C SER A 3 26.42 -37.83 37.67
N VAL A 4 26.00 -38.31 36.52
CA VAL A 4 25.96 -37.57 35.26
C VAL A 4 24.73 -36.72 35.27
N GLU A 5 24.88 -35.40 35.41
CA GLU A 5 23.80 -34.43 35.18
C GLU A 5 23.53 -34.35 33.67
N THR A 6 22.35 -34.74 33.28
CA THR A 6 21.85 -34.64 31.93
C THR A 6 21.42 -33.18 31.70
N LEU A 7 22.23 -32.43 30.96
CA LEU A 7 21.84 -31.08 30.45
C LEU A 7 20.65 -31.24 29.51
N ALA A 8 19.52 -30.64 29.88
CA ALA A 8 18.36 -30.49 28.99
C ALA A 8 18.76 -29.68 27.75
N PRO A 9 18.27 -30.01 26.54
CA PRO A 9 18.55 -29.23 25.37
C PRO A 9 17.95 -27.83 25.52
N ALA A 10 18.75 -26.82 25.22
CA ALA A 10 18.31 -25.44 25.16
C ALA A 10 17.11 -25.31 24.23
N GLU A 11 16.03 -24.72 24.73
CA GLU A 11 14.87 -24.33 23.91
C GLU A 11 15.38 -23.51 22.72
N SER A 12 15.12 -23.99 21.53
CA SER A 12 15.38 -23.26 20.30
C SER A 12 14.59 -21.96 20.38
N ASP A 13 15.28 -20.85 20.48
CA ASP A 13 14.75 -19.50 20.33
C ASP A 13 14.16 -19.41 18.91
N THR A 14 12.88 -19.77 18.78
CA THR A 14 12.13 -19.58 17.54
C THR A 14 11.99 -18.10 17.35
N ALA A 15 12.91 -17.51 16.59
CA ALA A 15 12.94 -16.11 16.24
C ALA A 15 11.54 -15.71 15.75
N ARG A 16 10.85 -14.86 16.51
CA ARG A 16 9.56 -14.32 16.08
C ARG A 16 9.73 -13.74 14.68
N PRO A 17 8.83 -14.04 13.73
CA PRO A 17 8.96 -13.51 12.38
C PRO A 17 9.04 -11.98 12.48
N MET A 18 10.10 -11.43 11.90
CA MET A 18 10.37 -9.99 11.93
C MET A 18 9.22 -9.29 11.20
N ASP A 19 8.56 -8.33 11.88
CA ASP A 19 7.43 -7.59 11.32
C ASP A 19 7.84 -6.81 10.05
N LEU A 20 6.91 -6.64 9.11
CA LEU A 20 7.15 -6.01 7.81
C LEU A 20 6.28 -4.76 7.68
N LEU A 21 6.94 -3.61 7.48
CA LEU A 21 6.27 -2.35 7.15
C LEU A 21 6.43 -2.03 5.66
N ARG A 22 5.31 -1.80 4.98
CA ARG A 22 5.29 -1.24 3.63
C ARG A 22 4.97 0.23 3.71
N PHE A 23 5.84 1.07 3.17
CA PHE A 23 5.53 2.49 3.13
C PHE A 23 5.78 3.10 1.75
N ALA A 24 4.97 4.08 1.38
CA ALA A 24 5.10 4.85 0.16
C ALA A 24 5.71 6.22 0.47
N THR A 25 6.55 6.72 -0.43
CA THR A 25 7.01 8.12 -0.38
C THR A 25 6.20 8.95 -1.35
N ALA A 26 5.72 10.10 -0.91
CA ALA A 26 4.96 11.04 -1.70
C ALA A 26 5.48 12.47 -1.45
N GLY A 27 5.26 13.39 -2.37
CA GLY A 27 5.72 14.77 -2.29
C GLY A 27 5.96 15.32 -3.69
N SER A 28 6.10 16.63 -3.82
CA SER A 28 6.33 17.29 -5.10
C SER A 28 7.70 16.92 -5.69
N VAL A 29 7.92 17.32 -6.93
CA VAL A 29 9.25 17.26 -7.54
C VAL A 29 10.20 18.14 -6.72
N ASP A 30 11.40 17.67 -6.51
CA ASP A 30 12.45 18.33 -5.72
C ASP A 30 12.21 18.45 -4.20
N ASP A 31 11.17 17.84 -3.64
CA ASP A 31 10.98 17.82 -2.18
C ASP A 31 11.99 16.88 -1.46
N GLY A 32 12.78 16.10 -2.22
CA GLY A 32 13.88 15.29 -1.71
C GLY A 32 13.52 13.84 -1.39
N LYS A 33 12.49 13.26 -2.05
CA LYS A 33 12.10 11.85 -1.88
C LYS A 33 13.27 10.88 -2.10
N SER A 34 13.89 10.96 -3.28
CA SER A 34 15.02 10.09 -3.64
C SER A 34 16.22 10.28 -2.70
N THR A 35 16.47 11.51 -2.25
CA THR A 35 17.51 11.80 -1.26
C THR A 35 17.20 11.15 0.10
N LEU A 36 15.94 11.22 0.55
CA LEU A 36 15.51 10.60 1.81
C LEU A 36 15.64 9.08 1.76
N ILE A 37 15.19 8.45 0.67
CA ILE A 37 15.30 7.00 0.49
C ILE A 37 16.78 6.60 0.46
N GLY A 38 17.59 7.30 -0.33
CA GLY A 38 19.02 7.06 -0.39
C GLY A 38 19.70 7.20 0.98
N ARG A 39 19.29 8.19 1.78
CA ARG A 39 19.80 8.41 3.15
C ARG A 39 19.39 7.26 4.07
N LEU A 40 18.16 6.82 4.06
CA LEU A 40 17.69 5.67 4.84
C LEU A 40 18.49 4.40 4.49
N LEU A 41 18.68 4.11 3.20
CA LEU A 41 19.43 2.95 2.74
C LEU A 41 20.91 3.04 3.13
N TYR A 42 21.50 4.23 3.03
CA TYR A 42 22.92 4.49 3.39
C TYR A 42 23.13 4.31 4.89
N ASP A 43 22.37 5.02 5.72
CA ASP A 43 22.58 5.05 7.18
C ASP A 43 22.21 3.71 7.84
N THR A 44 21.28 2.93 7.25
CA THR A 44 20.96 1.56 7.72
C THR A 44 21.96 0.51 7.24
N LYS A 45 23.00 0.90 6.49
CA LYS A 45 24.00 0.00 5.90
C LYS A 45 23.38 -1.11 5.02
N SER A 46 22.27 -0.80 4.37
CA SER A 46 21.53 -1.74 3.52
C SER A 46 22.01 -1.73 2.06
N LEU A 47 23.10 -1.01 1.77
CA LEU A 47 23.73 -0.92 0.46
C LEU A 47 24.91 -1.88 0.34
N PHE A 48 25.08 -2.45 -0.85
CA PHE A 48 26.29 -3.18 -1.18
C PHE A 48 27.46 -2.22 -1.39
N THR A 49 28.65 -2.62 -1.01
CA THR A 49 29.87 -1.78 -1.05
C THR A 49 30.20 -1.28 -2.46
N ASP A 50 29.93 -2.11 -3.48
CA ASP A 50 30.11 -1.78 -4.89
C ASP A 50 29.13 -0.70 -5.38
N GLN A 51 27.89 -0.74 -4.92
CA GLN A 51 26.87 0.28 -5.23
C GLN A 51 27.26 1.63 -4.64
N LEU A 52 27.73 1.65 -3.40
CA LEU A 52 28.18 2.87 -2.74
C LEU A 52 29.38 3.48 -3.47
N ALA A 53 30.41 2.66 -3.77
CA ALA A 53 31.58 3.11 -4.52
C ALA A 53 31.24 3.68 -5.91
N ALA A 54 30.26 3.08 -6.60
CA ALA A 54 29.77 3.57 -7.89
C ALA A 54 29.10 4.96 -7.76
N VAL A 55 28.26 5.16 -6.73
CA VAL A 55 27.62 6.45 -6.48
C VAL A 55 28.61 7.53 -6.09
N GLU A 56 29.59 7.21 -5.25
CA GLU A 56 30.66 8.13 -4.87
C GLU A 56 31.49 8.57 -6.09
N ALA A 57 31.86 7.62 -6.96
CA ALA A 57 32.59 7.92 -8.18
C ALA A 57 31.79 8.83 -9.14
N VAL A 58 30.48 8.59 -9.31
CA VAL A 58 29.62 9.43 -10.16
C VAL A 58 29.42 10.82 -9.55
N SER A 59 29.22 10.92 -8.23
CA SER A 59 29.10 12.21 -7.54
C SER A 59 30.36 13.04 -7.68
N ALA A 60 31.53 12.43 -7.48
CA ALA A 60 32.82 13.08 -7.69
C ALA A 60 33.04 13.54 -9.14
N ALA A 61 32.64 12.71 -10.12
CA ALA A 61 32.74 13.05 -11.55
C ALA A 61 31.83 14.22 -11.96
N ARG A 62 30.69 14.41 -11.23
CA ARG A 62 29.78 15.54 -11.43
C ARG A 62 30.23 16.82 -10.71
N GLY A 63 31.22 16.72 -9.83
CA GLY A 63 31.69 17.83 -9.01
C GLY A 63 30.77 18.16 -7.84
N ASP A 64 29.95 17.18 -7.40
CA ASP A 64 29.10 17.34 -6.23
C ASP A 64 30.01 17.46 -4.97
N GLU A 65 29.72 18.41 -4.08
CA GLU A 65 30.44 18.58 -2.81
C GLU A 65 30.13 17.46 -1.80
N TYR A 66 29.16 16.59 -2.09
CA TYR A 66 28.68 15.49 -1.27
C TYR A 66 28.29 14.28 -2.12
N THR A 67 28.25 13.09 -1.50
CA THR A 67 27.73 11.89 -2.17
C THR A 67 26.24 12.06 -2.49
N ASN A 68 25.89 12.10 -3.76
CA ASN A 68 24.50 12.27 -4.19
C ASN A 68 23.72 10.97 -4.05
N LEU A 69 23.14 10.76 -2.87
CA LEU A 69 22.40 9.53 -2.53
C LEU A 69 21.11 9.33 -3.36
N ALA A 70 20.59 10.38 -4.04
CA ALA A 70 19.46 10.22 -4.94
C ALA A 70 19.78 9.29 -6.12
N LEU A 71 21.04 9.21 -6.53
CA LEU A 71 21.48 8.29 -7.60
C LEU A 71 21.29 6.80 -7.26
N LEU A 72 21.08 6.46 -5.99
CA LEU A 72 20.76 5.09 -5.55
C LEU A 72 19.35 4.68 -5.94
N THR A 73 18.45 5.63 -6.14
CA THR A 73 17.02 5.38 -6.39
C THR A 73 16.67 5.41 -7.86
N ASP A 74 17.43 6.11 -8.69
CA ASP A 74 17.16 6.29 -10.12
C ASP A 74 17.43 4.97 -10.89
N GLY A 75 16.38 4.20 -11.12
CA GLY A 75 16.46 2.88 -11.76
C GLY A 75 16.42 2.93 -13.28
N LEU A 76 15.54 3.72 -13.85
CA LEU A 76 15.34 3.83 -15.28
C LEU A 76 16.31 4.85 -15.92
N ARG A 77 16.71 4.59 -17.16
CA ARG A 77 17.54 5.55 -17.91
C ARG A 77 16.85 6.91 -18.05
N ALA A 78 15.54 6.91 -18.34
CA ALA A 78 14.75 8.13 -18.46
C ALA A 78 14.67 8.91 -17.12
N GLU A 79 14.60 8.23 -15.98
CA GLU A 79 14.63 8.85 -14.66
C GLU A 79 15.96 9.55 -14.40
N ARG A 80 17.08 8.89 -14.76
CA ARG A 80 18.44 9.46 -14.65
C ARG A 80 18.67 10.65 -15.56
N GLU A 81 18.09 10.64 -16.76
CA GLU A 81 18.21 11.73 -17.74
C GLU A 81 17.32 12.94 -17.36
N GLN A 82 16.15 12.69 -16.78
CA GLN A 82 15.18 13.74 -16.43
C GLN A 82 15.27 14.19 -14.96
N GLY A 83 15.92 13.39 -14.08
CA GLY A 83 16.02 13.66 -12.65
C GLY A 83 14.69 13.54 -11.91
N ILE A 84 13.73 12.76 -12.43
CA ILE A 84 12.42 12.55 -11.83
C ILE A 84 12.09 11.06 -11.76
N THR A 85 11.35 10.64 -10.73
CA THR A 85 10.77 9.30 -10.66
C THR A 85 9.59 9.21 -11.61
N ILE A 86 9.55 8.19 -12.46
CA ILE A 86 8.50 7.98 -13.48
C ILE A 86 7.59 6.83 -13.07
N ASP A 87 8.16 5.70 -12.64
CA ASP A 87 7.42 4.50 -12.25
C ASP A 87 7.61 4.19 -10.76
N VAL A 88 6.80 3.29 -10.22
CA VAL A 88 6.96 2.84 -8.83
C VAL A 88 8.16 1.93 -8.74
N ALA A 89 9.15 2.33 -7.96
CA ALA A 89 10.31 1.51 -7.64
C ALA A 89 10.19 0.95 -6.22
N TYR A 90 10.33 -0.37 -6.07
CA TYR A 90 10.33 -0.99 -4.75
C TYR A 90 11.76 -1.20 -4.25
N ARG A 91 12.02 -0.75 -3.04
CA ARG A 91 13.29 -0.91 -2.34
C ARG A 91 13.09 -1.66 -1.03
N TYR A 92 14.08 -2.43 -0.66
CA TYR A 92 14.01 -3.31 0.50
C TYR A 92 15.18 -2.98 1.42
N PHE A 93 14.89 -2.85 2.69
CA PHE A 93 15.92 -2.81 3.72
C PHE A 93 15.41 -3.43 5.02
N ALA A 94 16.30 -3.69 5.95
CA ALA A 94 15.97 -4.23 7.25
C ALA A 94 16.83 -3.59 8.33
N THR A 95 16.25 -3.46 9.50
CA THR A 95 16.95 -3.21 10.74
C THR A 95 16.85 -4.45 11.64
N PRO A 96 17.56 -4.53 12.74
CA PRO A 96 17.38 -5.64 13.68
C PRO A 96 15.96 -5.78 14.24
N ARG A 97 15.12 -4.72 14.10
CA ARG A 97 13.77 -4.67 14.64
C ARG A 97 12.68 -4.97 13.61
N ARG A 98 12.85 -4.54 12.35
CA ARG A 98 11.78 -4.59 11.35
C ARG A 98 12.34 -4.68 9.93
N LYS A 99 11.60 -5.36 9.05
CA LYS A 99 11.81 -5.33 7.59
C LYS A 99 10.97 -4.24 6.97
N PHE A 100 11.47 -3.64 5.88
CA PHE A 100 10.82 -2.54 5.21
C PHE A 100 10.74 -2.76 3.70
N ILE A 101 9.61 -2.38 3.12
CA ILE A 101 9.45 -2.22 1.68
C ILE A 101 9.08 -0.76 1.44
N ILE A 102 9.92 -0.07 0.69
CA ILE A 102 9.67 1.30 0.23
C ILE A 102 9.05 1.23 -1.15
N ALA A 103 7.89 1.86 -1.34
CA ALA A 103 7.37 2.18 -2.65
C ALA A 103 7.76 3.62 -2.97
N ASP A 104 8.80 3.82 -3.79
CA ASP A 104 9.16 5.15 -4.28
C ASP A 104 8.18 5.55 -5.37
N THR A 105 7.39 6.61 -5.12
CA THR A 105 6.34 7.04 -6.03
C THR A 105 6.67 8.36 -6.69
N PRO A 106 6.25 8.55 -7.96
CA PRO A 106 6.48 9.79 -8.68
C PRO A 106 5.83 10.99 -8.00
N GLY A 107 6.55 12.14 -7.99
CA GLY A 107 6.03 13.41 -7.49
C GLY A 107 5.24 14.21 -8.51
N HIS A 108 5.35 13.90 -9.81
CA HIS A 108 4.73 14.67 -10.89
C HIS A 108 3.27 14.26 -11.11
N ILE A 109 2.40 15.25 -11.35
CA ILE A 109 0.95 15.03 -11.50
C ILE A 109 0.60 14.05 -12.64
N GLN A 110 1.39 14.01 -13.71
CA GLN A 110 1.19 13.10 -14.85
C GLN A 110 1.30 11.62 -14.44
N TYR A 111 2.02 11.32 -13.36
CA TYR A 111 2.26 9.97 -12.87
C TYR A 111 1.41 9.61 -11.63
N THR A 112 0.29 10.31 -11.41
CA THR A 112 -0.63 10.03 -10.28
C THR A 112 -1.06 8.56 -10.24
N ARG A 113 -1.22 7.91 -11.40
CA ARG A 113 -1.49 6.47 -11.52
C ARG A 113 -0.47 5.62 -10.76
N ASN A 114 0.81 5.94 -10.93
CA ASN A 114 1.89 5.18 -10.31
C ASN A 114 1.94 5.46 -8.80
N MET A 115 1.64 6.69 -8.38
CA MET A 115 1.47 7.05 -6.97
C MET A 115 0.33 6.25 -6.32
N VAL A 116 -0.84 6.17 -6.96
CA VAL A 116 -1.97 5.34 -6.49
C VAL A 116 -1.57 3.88 -6.37
N THR A 117 -0.83 3.34 -7.34
CA THR A 117 -0.32 1.95 -7.30
C THR A 117 0.59 1.71 -6.10
N GLY A 118 1.57 2.57 -5.86
CA GLY A 118 2.50 2.44 -4.74
C GLY A 118 1.81 2.59 -3.37
N ALA A 119 0.92 3.58 -3.23
CA ALA A 119 0.22 3.85 -1.98
C ALA A 119 -0.88 2.83 -1.65
N SER A 120 -1.45 2.15 -2.67
CA SER A 120 -2.57 1.20 -2.45
C SER A 120 -2.22 0.01 -1.56
N THR A 121 -0.95 -0.36 -1.50
CA THR A 121 -0.45 -1.48 -0.69
C THR A 121 0.32 -1.03 0.55
N ALA A 122 0.46 0.27 0.75
CA ALA A 122 1.23 0.82 1.85
C ALA A 122 0.46 0.78 3.18
N ASP A 123 1.19 0.49 4.25
CA ASP A 123 0.74 0.58 5.64
C ASP A 123 0.95 2.00 6.17
N LEU A 124 1.91 2.74 5.59
CA LEU A 124 2.27 4.10 5.98
C LEU A 124 2.67 4.91 4.74
N ALA A 125 2.40 6.22 4.72
CA ALA A 125 2.89 7.12 3.69
C ALA A 125 3.74 8.24 4.29
N LEU A 126 4.94 8.44 3.71
CA LEU A 126 5.80 9.58 3.98
C LEU A 126 5.48 10.68 2.97
N ILE A 127 4.96 11.81 3.46
CA ILE A 127 4.69 12.98 2.62
C ILE A 127 5.79 14.00 2.88
N LEU A 128 6.59 14.30 1.85
CA LEU A 128 7.67 15.25 1.95
C LEU A 128 7.20 16.64 1.52
N VAL A 129 7.66 17.64 2.25
CA VAL A 129 7.44 19.07 1.95
C VAL A 129 8.76 19.81 2.11
N ASP A 130 9.14 20.61 1.13
CA ASP A 130 10.31 21.49 1.20
C ASP A 130 10.00 22.65 2.15
N ALA A 131 10.77 22.77 3.24
CA ALA A 131 10.59 23.79 4.28
C ALA A 131 10.58 25.24 3.75
N ARG A 132 11.28 25.50 2.64
CA ARG A 132 11.31 26.83 2.00
C ARG A 132 10.00 27.17 1.28
N LYS A 133 9.32 26.14 0.72
CA LYS A 133 8.11 26.31 -0.11
C LYS A 133 6.83 26.19 0.73
N GLY A 134 6.89 25.44 1.84
CA GLY A 134 5.70 25.09 2.60
C GLY A 134 4.77 24.14 1.86
N LEU A 135 3.50 24.14 2.28
CA LEU A 135 2.48 23.22 1.77
C LEU A 135 1.97 23.65 0.38
N VAL A 136 2.39 22.96 -0.65
CA VAL A 136 1.97 23.21 -2.04
C VAL A 136 0.76 22.32 -2.43
N GLU A 137 0.10 22.67 -3.55
CA GLU A 137 -1.07 21.93 -4.06
C GLU A 137 -0.78 20.43 -4.20
N GLN A 138 0.39 20.07 -4.70
CA GLN A 138 0.76 18.68 -4.91
C GLN A 138 0.89 17.90 -3.60
N SER A 139 1.39 18.53 -2.52
CA SER A 139 1.46 17.91 -1.19
C SER A 139 0.07 17.61 -0.64
N ARG A 140 -0.90 18.55 -0.84
CA ARG A 140 -2.31 18.36 -0.47
C ARG A 140 -2.94 17.22 -1.27
N ARG A 141 -2.66 17.15 -2.58
CA ARG A 141 -3.14 16.07 -3.45
C ARG A 141 -2.64 14.71 -2.99
N HIS A 142 -1.37 14.60 -2.66
CA HIS A 142 -0.79 13.34 -2.16
C HIS A 142 -1.40 12.91 -0.84
N ALA A 143 -1.56 13.83 0.11
CA ALA A 143 -2.23 13.54 1.39
C ALA A 143 -3.68 13.09 1.18
N PHE A 144 -4.41 13.77 0.29
CA PHE A 144 -5.77 13.37 -0.06
C PHE A 144 -5.83 11.96 -0.67
N LEU A 145 -4.94 11.65 -1.63
CA LEU A 145 -4.90 10.32 -2.25
C LEU A 145 -4.57 9.24 -1.23
N CYS A 146 -3.62 9.49 -0.32
CA CYS A 146 -3.31 8.55 0.76
C CYS A 146 -4.52 8.32 1.68
N SER A 147 -5.24 9.38 2.04
CA SER A 147 -6.48 9.28 2.81
C SER A 147 -7.57 8.50 2.05
N LEU A 148 -7.79 8.79 0.77
CA LEU A 148 -8.75 8.09 -0.10
C LEU A 148 -8.42 6.59 -0.21
N LEU A 149 -7.14 6.27 -0.32
CA LEU A 149 -6.62 4.89 -0.33
C LEU A 149 -6.57 4.26 1.07
N ARG A 150 -7.06 4.96 2.09
CA ARG A 150 -7.09 4.48 3.47
C ARG A 150 -5.72 3.99 3.97
N VAL A 151 -4.67 4.72 3.63
CA VAL A 151 -3.36 4.49 4.26
C VAL A 151 -3.48 4.92 5.73
N PRO A 152 -3.28 3.99 6.69
CA PRO A 152 -3.65 4.26 8.09
C PRO A 152 -2.72 5.27 8.78
N HIS A 153 -1.44 5.31 8.38
CA HIS A 153 -0.43 6.17 8.99
C HIS A 153 0.12 7.16 7.98
N LEU A 154 0.02 8.45 8.29
CA LEU A 154 0.68 9.50 7.52
C LEU A 154 1.82 10.12 8.35
N VAL A 155 2.98 10.27 7.72
CA VAL A 155 4.11 11.01 8.30
C VAL A 155 4.43 12.17 7.37
N LEU A 156 4.25 13.39 7.86
CA LEU A 156 4.74 14.58 7.19
C LEU A 156 6.22 14.78 7.52
N CYS A 157 7.08 14.71 6.52
CA CYS A 157 8.49 15.07 6.64
C CYS A 157 8.69 16.50 6.14
N VAL A 158 8.89 17.44 7.06
CA VAL A 158 9.28 18.82 6.71
C VAL A 158 10.78 18.77 6.42
N ASN A 159 11.09 18.66 5.13
CA ASN A 159 12.45 18.39 4.64
C ASN A 159 13.19 19.66 4.27
N LYS A 160 14.51 19.56 4.17
CA LYS A 160 15.44 20.64 3.88
C LYS A 160 15.47 21.71 4.96
N MET A 161 15.35 21.29 6.21
CA MET A 161 15.45 22.20 7.37
C MET A 161 16.79 22.92 7.44
N ASP A 162 17.85 22.32 6.89
CA ASP A 162 19.16 22.91 6.71
C ASP A 162 19.17 24.18 5.84
N LEU A 163 18.20 24.35 4.95
CA LEU A 163 18.07 25.51 4.05
C LEU A 163 17.20 26.64 4.65
N VAL A 164 16.68 26.45 5.84
CA VAL A 164 15.92 27.45 6.62
C VAL A 164 16.51 27.58 8.04
N ASP A 165 17.80 27.32 8.19
CA ASP A 165 18.56 27.42 9.44
C ASP A 165 17.91 26.66 10.61
N TRP A 166 17.32 25.49 10.31
CA TRP A 166 16.60 24.61 11.26
C TRP A 166 15.55 25.34 12.12
N SER A 167 14.88 26.35 11.53
CA SER A 167 13.92 27.23 12.20
C SER A 167 12.71 26.47 12.73
N GLN A 168 12.49 26.56 14.04
CA GLN A 168 11.29 26.04 14.71
C GLN A 168 10.01 26.69 14.19
N GLU A 169 10.01 28.01 13.98
CA GLU A 169 8.84 28.77 13.51
C GLU A 169 8.38 28.31 12.12
N VAL A 170 9.33 28.04 11.21
CA VAL A 170 9.02 27.51 9.86
C VAL A 170 8.40 26.13 9.98
N TYR A 171 8.95 25.26 10.81
CA TYR A 171 8.41 23.94 11.06
C TYR A 171 7.00 23.98 11.63
N GLU A 172 6.76 24.72 12.70
CA GLU A 172 5.45 24.81 13.38
C GLU A 172 4.38 25.33 12.43
N ARG A 173 4.67 26.36 11.66
CA ARG A 173 3.74 26.89 10.65
C ARG A 173 3.32 25.83 9.64
N ILE A 174 4.25 25.04 9.10
CA ILE A 174 3.96 24.00 8.13
C ILE A 174 3.21 22.83 8.79
N ALA A 175 3.60 22.46 10.01
CA ALA A 175 2.95 21.41 10.78
C ALA A 175 1.48 21.76 11.09
N ASP A 176 1.21 22.98 11.53
CA ASP A 176 -0.13 23.46 11.84
C ASP A 176 -1.01 23.52 10.59
N GLU A 177 -0.48 24.06 9.49
CA GLU A 177 -1.19 24.14 8.21
C GLU A 177 -1.56 22.76 7.69
N PHE A 178 -0.62 21.80 7.74
CA PHE A 178 -0.88 20.44 7.31
C PHE A 178 -1.85 19.70 8.24
N THR A 179 -1.72 19.87 9.54
CA THR A 179 -2.62 19.27 10.53
C THR A 179 -4.06 19.76 10.35
N ALA A 180 -4.24 21.07 10.13
CA ALA A 180 -5.54 21.65 9.82
C ALA A 180 -6.14 21.13 8.50
N PHE A 181 -5.31 20.84 7.51
CA PHE A 181 -5.75 20.21 6.27
C PHE A 181 -6.09 18.73 6.51
N ALA A 182 -5.21 17.96 7.17
CA ALA A 182 -5.39 16.54 7.45
C ALA A 182 -6.62 16.26 8.32
N ALA A 183 -6.99 17.18 9.20
CA ALA A 183 -8.22 17.08 10.01
C ALA A 183 -9.52 17.05 9.17
N LYS A 184 -9.47 17.51 7.91
CA LYS A 184 -10.59 17.41 6.96
C LYS A 184 -10.60 16.09 6.19
N LEU A 185 -9.49 15.37 6.27
CA LEU A 185 -9.29 14.07 5.63
C LEU A 185 -9.43 13.01 6.72
N ASP A 186 -10.14 11.99 6.56
CA ASP A 186 -10.30 10.91 7.53
C ASP A 186 -8.98 10.12 7.72
N VAL A 187 -7.96 10.79 8.29
CA VAL A 187 -6.62 10.27 8.57
C VAL A 187 -6.56 9.84 10.04
N PRO A 188 -6.39 8.53 10.33
CA PRO A 188 -6.42 8.05 11.71
C PRO A 188 -5.20 8.46 12.53
N ASP A 189 -4.01 8.46 11.92
CA ASP A 189 -2.74 8.73 12.58
C ASP A 189 -1.87 9.65 11.74
N LEU A 190 -1.42 10.75 12.33
CA LEU A 190 -0.55 11.74 11.72
C LEU A 190 0.64 12.05 12.63
N THR A 191 1.84 11.88 12.10
CA THR A 191 3.09 12.30 12.74
C THR A 191 3.79 13.33 11.87
N VAL A 192 4.38 14.37 12.48
CA VAL A 192 5.15 15.38 11.77
C VAL A 192 6.59 15.37 12.25
N VAL A 193 7.55 15.26 11.33
CA VAL A 193 8.97 15.16 11.63
C VAL A 193 9.76 16.20 10.81
N PRO A 194 10.52 17.12 11.46
CA PRO A 194 11.43 18.01 10.76
C PRO A 194 12.71 17.23 10.40
N VAL A 195 13.12 17.28 9.14
CA VAL A 195 14.28 16.51 8.66
C VAL A 195 15.17 17.32 7.71
N SER A 196 16.44 16.94 7.64
CA SER A 196 17.27 17.21 6.47
C SER A 196 17.75 15.88 5.89
N ALA A 197 17.16 15.46 4.79
CA ALA A 197 17.56 14.23 4.11
C ALA A 197 19.01 14.30 3.60
N LEU A 198 19.49 15.51 3.24
CA LEU A 198 20.85 15.73 2.77
C LEU A 198 21.87 15.60 3.92
N LYS A 199 21.61 16.21 5.07
CA LYS A 199 22.52 16.24 6.22
C LYS A 199 22.35 15.04 7.16
N GLY A 200 21.18 14.33 7.08
CA GLY A 200 20.84 13.21 7.95
C GLY A 200 20.12 13.62 9.25
N ASP A 201 19.76 14.90 9.39
CA ASP A 201 19.10 15.41 10.60
C ASP A 201 17.74 14.74 10.80
N ASN A 202 17.51 14.18 11.97
CA ASN A 202 16.30 13.44 12.39
C ASN A 202 15.90 12.26 11.49
N ILE A 203 16.83 11.72 10.71
CA ILE A 203 16.56 10.52 9.88
C ILE A 203 16.72 9.25 10.72
N VAL A 204 17.94 8.94 11.16
CA VAL A 204 18.24 7.76 11.99
C VAL A 204 18.36 8.15 13.46
N THR A 205 19.09 9.22 13.73
CA THR A 205 19.29 9.79 15.08
C THR A 205 18.65 11.16 15.17
N ARG A 206 18.38 11.61 16.40
CA ARG A 206 17.91 12.97 16.63
C ARG A 206 19.01 13.96 16.28
N SER A 207 18.61 15.08 15.67
CA SER A 207 19.53 16.16 15.29
C SER A 207 19.92 17.03 16.47
N GLU A 208 21.19 17.40 16.54
CA GLU A 208 21.68 18.42 17.47
C GLU A 208 21.31 19.85 17.01
N ASN A 209 21.04 20.03 15.71
CA ASN A 209 20.65 21.31 15.14
C ASN A 209 19.18 21.71 15.44
N MET A 210 18.37 20.74 15.87
CA MET A 210 16.95 20.95 16.21
C MET A 210 16.65 20.49 17.64
N PRO A 211 17.28 21.10 18.67
CA PRO A 211 17.09 20.69 20.07
C PRO A 211 15.65 20.93 20.56
N TRP A 212 14.91 21.81 19.91
CA TRP A 212 13.51 22.12 20.18
C TRP A 212 12.55 21.00 19.74
N TYR A 213 13.00 20.07 18.88
CA TYR A 213 12.16 18.93 18.46
C TYR A 213 12.33 17.77 19.44
N GLU A 214 11.27 17.45 20.18
CA GLU A 214 11.28 16.38 21.18
C GLU A 214 10.81 15.03 20.64
N GLY A 215 10.29 14.98 19.41
CA GLY A 215 9.77 13.77 18.78
C GLY A 215 10.86 12.75 18.41
N PRO A 216 10.46 11.58 17.91
CA PRO A 216 11.36 10.54 17.46
C PRO A 216 12.03 10.90 16.14
N SER A 217 13.22 10.33 15.87
CA SER A 217 13.76 10.33 14.50
C SER A 217 12.86 9.51 13.57
N LEU A 218 12.95 9.76 12.27
CA LEU A 218 12.09 9.10 11.28
C LEU A 218 12.22 7.58 11.34
N LEU A 219 13.46 7.03 11.36
CA LEU A 219 13.65 5.58 11.42
C LEU A 219 13.10 4.99 12.71
N HIS A 220 13.28 5.68 13.84
CA HIS A 220 12.75 5.23 15.12
C HIS A 220 11.21 5.14 15.10
N HIS A 221 10.54 6.12 14.47
CA HIS A 221 9.09 6.08 14.26
C HIS A 221 8.69 4.90 13.37
N LEU A 222 9.36 4.71 12.22
CA LEU A 222 9.09 3.60 11.29
C LEU A 222 9.29 2.22 11.92
N GLU A 223 10.25 2.07 12.83
CA GLU A 223 10.48 0.82 13.57
C GLU A 223 9.39 0.50 14.60
N ARG A 224 8.68 1.54 15.11
CA ARG A 224 7.77 1.39 16.25
C ARG A 224 6.30 1.59 15.92
N VAL A 225 5.97 2.19 14.77
CA VAL A 225 4.58 2.36 14.37
C VAL A 225 3.87 1.01 14.38
N HIS A 226 2.71 0.96 15.03
CA HIS A 226 1.97 -0.28 15.25
C HIS A 226 0.96 -0.49 14.13
N ILE A 227 1.20 -1.46 13.25
CA ILE A 227 0.35 -1.78 12.10
C ILE A 227 -0.53 -3.03 12.29
N ALA A 228 -0.36 -3.77 13.38
CA ALA A 228 -1.10 -5.00 13.60
C ALA A 228 -2.60 -4.76 13.89
N SER A 229 -2.93 -3.62 14.53
CA SER A 229 -4.31 -3.22 14.81
C SER A 229 -5.10 -2.79 13.58
N ASP A 230 -4.41 -2.46 12.47
CA ASP A 230 -5.05 -1.98 11.24
C ASP A 230 -5.64 -3.11 10.40
N ARG A 231 -5.30 -4.35 10.76
CA ARG A 231 -5.78 -5.54 10.07
C ARG A 231 -7.18 -5.91 10.54
N ASN A 232 -8.09 -6.10 9.60
CA ASN A 232 -9.39 -6.68 9.90
C ASN A 232 -9.22 -8.19 10.16
N LEU A 233 -9.22 -8.59 11.43
CA LEU A 233 -9.11 -9.99 11.86
C LEU A 233 -10.47 -10.67 12.11
N VAL A 234 -11.58 -9.96 11.89
CA VAL A 234 -12.94 -10.43 12.17
C VAL A 234 -13.61 -11.00 10.92
N ASP A 235 -13.60 -10.23 9.83
CA ASP A 235 -14.30 -10.57 8.61
C ASP A 235 -13.46 -11.52 7.74
N VAL A 236 -13.75 -12.80 7.75
CA VAL A 236 -13.01 -13.79 6.95
C VAL A 236 -13.29 -13.56 5.47
N ARG A 237 -12.22 -13.24 4.71
CA ARG A 237 -12.23 -13.07 3.25
C ARG A 237 -11.00 -13.76 2.67
N PHE A 238 -11.27 -14.82 1.92
CA PHE A 238 -10.22 -15.58 1.25
C PHE A 238 -10.58 -15.75 -0.24
N PRO A 239 -10.16 -14.80 -1.10
CA PRO A 239 -10.36 -14.91 -2.55
C PRO A 239 -9.53 -16.05 -3.12
N VAL A 240 -10.20 -17.02 -3.74
CA VAL A 240 -9.52 -18.15 -4.36
C VAL A 240 -8.79 -17.70 -5.62
N GLN A 241 -7.48 -17.89 -5.63
CA GLN A 241 -6.63 -17.52 -6.76
C GLN A 241 -6.32 -18.69 -7.68
N TYR A 242 -6.11 -19.87 -7.10
CA TYR A 242 -5.76 -21.04 -7.84
C TYR A 242 -6.26 -22.31 -7.14
N VAL A 243 -6.69 -23.30 -7.93
CA VAL A 243 -7.08 -24.63 -7.41
C VAL A 243 -5.93 -25.59 -7.67
N ILE A 244 -5.36 -26.11 -6.61
CA ILE A 244 -4.27 -27.10 -6.68
C ILE A 244 -4.88 -28.48 -6.72
N ARG A 245 -4.69 -29.17 -7.85
CA ARG A 245 -5.10 -30.57 -8.05
C ARG A 245 -3.96 -31.32 -8.77
N PRO A 246 -3.00 -31.87 -8.02
CA PRO A 246 -1.88 -32.58 -8.60
C PRO A 246 -2.36 -33.79 -9.39
N GLN A 247 -1.88 -33.91 -10.62
CA GLN A 247 -2.06 -35.15 -11.40
C GLN A 247 -0.87 -36.10 -11.12
N SER A 248 -0.83 -36.65 -9.92
CA SER A 248 0.24 -37.53 -9.47
C SER A 248 -0.33 -38.87 -9.03
N THR A 249 0.35 -39.95 -9.39
CA THR A 249 0.02 -41.31 -8.93
C THR A 249 0.33 -41.55 -7.46
N THR A 250 1.11 -40.67 -6.83
CA THR A 250 1.54 -40.78 -5.45
C THR A 250 0.65 -39.95 -4.47
N VAL A 251 -0.08 -38.97 -4.98
CA VAL A 251 -1.00 -38.13 -4.18
C VAL A 251 -2.36 -38.16 -4.89
N THR A 252 -3.13 -39.17 -4.54
CA THR A 252 -4.54 -39.28 -4.96
C THR A 252 -5.38 -38.39 -4.06
N ASP A 253 -6.38 -37.72 -4.65
CA ASP A 253 -7.43 -36.96 -3.95
C ASP A 253 -7.00 -35.66 -3.22
N TYR A 254 -5.81 -35.10 -3.53
CA TYR A 254 -5.46 -33.77 -3.01
C TYR A 254 -6.20 -32.68 -3.78
N ARG A 255 -6.96 -31.86 -3.06
CA ARG A 255 -7.60 -30.65 -3.56
C ARG A 255 -7.36 -29.51 -2.60
N GLY A 256 -6.60 -28.51 -3.05
CA GLY A 256 -6.26 -27.33 -2.26
C GLY A 256 -6.69 -26.05 -2.98
N TYR A 257 -7.15 -25.07 -2.22
CA TYR A 257 -7.54 -23.76 -2.70
C TYR A 257 -6.52 -22.74 -2.26
N ALA A 258 -5.69 -22.29 -3.19
CA ALA A 258 -4.61 -21.35 -2.90
C ALA A 258 -5.08 -19.91 -3.09
N GLY A 259 -4.63 -19.04 -2.19
CA GLY A 259 -4.94 -17.62 -2.19
C GLY A 259 -4.20 -16.85 -1.11
N GLN A 260 -4.47 -15.56 -1.02
CA GLN A 260 -4.02 -14.71 0.06
C GLN A 260 -5.19 -14.41 0.99
N VAL A 261 -4.96 -14.52 2.28
CA VAL A 261 -5.94 -14.09 3.29
C VAL A 261 -6.09 -12.58 3.20
N ALA A 262 -7.24 -12.11 2.74
CA ALA A 262 -7.54 -10.68 2.59
C ALA A 262 -7.94 -10.06 3.94
N SER A 263 -8.69 -10.80 4.75
CA SER A 263 -9.05 -10.43 6.12
C SER A 263 -9.53 -11.65 6.92
N GLY A 264 -9.67 -11.47 8.23
CA GLY A 264 -10.09 -12.50 9.17
C GLY A 264 -8.99 -13.50 9.50
N VAL A 265 -9.33 -14.49 10.30
CA VAL A 265 -8.45 -15.60 10.69
C VAL A 265 -9.11 -16.90 10.27
N LEU A 266 -8.35 -17.75 9.60
CA LEU A 266 -8.74 -19.10 9.16
C LEU A 266 -8.04 -20.14 10.01
N LYS A 267 -8.80 -21.10 10.53
CA LYS A 267 -8.28 -22.22 11.35
C LYS A 267 -8.85 -23.55 10.85
N PRO A 268 -8.11 -24.65 10.97
CA PRO A 268 -8.69 -25.99 10.82
C PRO A 268 -9.91 -26.17 11.72
N GLY A 269 -10.98 -26.74 11.19
CA GLY A 269 -12.26 -26.92 11.87
C GLY A 269 -13.26 -25.76 11.71
N ASP A 270 -12.84 -24.58 11.26
CA ASP A 270 -13.75 -23.44 11.00
C ASP A 270 -14.81 -23.81 9.96
N GLU A 271 -16.05 -23.43 10.24
CA GLU A 271 -17.14 -23.51 9.29
C GLU A 271 -17.05 -22.36 8.29
N ILE A 272 -17.15 -22.69 7.02
CA ILE A 272 -17.01 -21.72 5.91
C ILE A 272 -18.18 -21.84 4.95
N MET A 273 -18.36 -20.76 4.19
CA MET A 273 -19.24 -20.70 3.03
C MET A 273 -18.45 -20.26 1.81
N VAL A 274 -18.79 -20.85 0.66
CA VAL A 274 -18.20 -20.50 -0.63
C VAL A 274 -19.18 -19.64 -1.42
N LEU A 275 -18.75 -18.48 -1.85
CA LEU A 275 -19.53 -17.60 -2.72
C LEU A 275 -19.00 -17.63 -4.16
N PRO A 276 -19.88 -17.55 -5.18
CA PRO A 276 -21.30 -17.24 -5.10
C PRO A 276 -22.22 -18.45 -4.88
N SER A 277 -21.73 -19.69 -4.81
CA SER A 277 -22.53 -20.90 -4.76
C SER A 277 -23.39 -21.01 -3.47
N GLY A 278 -22.91 -20.46 -2.36
CA GLY A 278 -23.55 -20.57 -1.05
C GLY A 278 -23.31 -21.91 -0.35
N PHE A 279 -22.52 -22.82 -0.92
CA PHE A 279 -22.22 -24.11 -0.28
C PHE A 279 -21.38 -23.90 0.98
N THR A 280 -21.66 -24.68 2.00
CA THR A 280 -20.95 -24.68 3.27
C THR A 280 -20.06 -25.91 3.39
N SER A 281 -18.95 -25.79 4.12
CA SER A 281 -18.01 -26.86 4.43
C SER A 281 -17.21 -26.49 5.69
N ARG A 282 -16.23 -27.31 6.05
CA ARG A 282 -15.26 -27.02 7.10
C ARG A 282 -13.85 -27.04 6.57
N ILE A 283 -12.99 -26.22 7.16
CA ILE A 283 -11.56 -26.25 6.85
C ILE A 283 -10.95 -27.53 7.44
N ALA A 284 -10.42 -28.37 6.55
CA ALA A 284 -9.70 -29.59 6.98
C ALA A 284 -8.26 -29.27 7.37
N ALA A 285 -7.59 -28.38 6.63
CA ALA A 285 -6.22 -27.95 6.90
C ALA A 285 -5.94 -26.59 6.27
N VAL A 286 -4.98 -25.87 6.83
CA VAL A 286 -4.37 -24.66 6.26
C VAL A 286 -2.88 -24.92 6.11
N GLU A 287 -2.34 -24.69 4.92
CA GLU A 287 -0.97 -25.07 4.55
C GLU A 287 -0.22 -23.88 3.95
N THR A 288 1.04 -23.74 4.31
CA THR A 288 2.01 -22.83 3.67
C THR A 288 3.02 -23.64 2.86
N ALA A 289 4.00 -22.99 2.22
CA ALA A 289 5.11 -23.69 1.56
C ALA A 289 5.96 -24.51 2.56
N ASP A 290 5.97 -24.12 3.84
CA ASP A 290 6.74 -24.77 4.90
C ASP A 290 5.96 -25.89 5.62
N GLY A 291 4.69 -26.09 5.26
CA GLY A 291 3.83 -27.12 5.81
C GLY A 291 2.52 -26.59 6.41
N PRO A 292 1.79 -27.44 7.17
CA PRO A 292 0.53 -27.06 7.81
C PRO A 292 0.76 -26.04 8.93
N VAL A 293 -0.24 -25.16 9.10
CA VAL A 293 -0.27 -24.15 10.16
C VAL A 293 -1.59 -24.23 10.95
N ASP A 294 -1.54 -23.85 12.21
CA ASP A 294 -2.72 -23.86 13.09
C ASP A 294 -3.70 -22.71 12.77
N GLU A 295 -3.19 -21.62 12.23
CA GLU A 295 -4.00 -20.48 11.80
C GLU A 295 -3.34 -19.69 10.67
N ALA A 296 -4.17 -19.03 9.86
CA ALA A 296 -3.72 -18.07 8.85
C ALA A 296 -4.49 -16.76 8.98
N PHE A 297 -3.76 -15.66 8.81
CA PHE A 297 -4.26 -14.29 8.94
C PHE A 297 -3.68 -13.38 7.82
N PRO A 298 -4.25 -12.18 7.61
CA PRO A 298 -3.73 -11.27 6.60
C PRO A 298 -2.27 -10.85 6.85
N PRO A 299 -1.44 -10.76 5.85
CA PRO A 299 -1.63 -11.07 4.44
C PRO A 299 -1.01 -12.42 4.03
N MET A 300 -1.12 -13.46 4.84
CA MET A 300 -0.52 -14.77 4.55
C MET A 300 -1.05 -15.37 3.24
N SER A 301 -0.15 -15.90 2.44
CA SER A 301 -0.48 -16.72 1.26
C SER A 301 -0.52 -18.19 1.68
N VAL A 302 -1.66 -18.82 1.54
CA VAL A 302 -1.91 -20.18 2.04
C VAL A 302 -2.72 -21.01 1.06
N THR A 303 -2.71 -22.31 1.28
CA THR A 303 -3.62 -23.27 0.66
C THR A 303 -4.59 -23.76 1.71
N VAL A 304 -5.89 -23.61 1.45
CA VAL A 304 -6.97 -24.10 2.30
C VAL A 304 -7.48 -25.43 1.72
N ARG A 305 -7.60 -26.44 2.57
CA ARG A 305 -8.25 -27.71 2.23
C ARG A 305 -9.60 -27.78 2.96
N LEU A 306 -10.59 -28.33 2.30
CA LEU A 306 -11.92 -28.51 2.85
C LEU A 306 -12.20 -29.98 3.15
N THR A 307 -13.16 -30.25 4.03
CA THR A 307 -13.63 -31.59 4.34
C THR A 307 -14.48 -32.18 3.21
N ASP A 308 -15.14 -31.32 2.44
CA ASP A 308 -16.02 -31.71 1.35
C ASP A 308 -15.42 -31.35 -0.01
N GLU A 309 -15.70 -32.13 -1.02
CA GLU A 309 -15.34 -31.82 -2.41
C GLU A 309 -16.37 -30.85 -3.01
N LEU A 310 -16.08 -29.56 -2.96
CA LEU A 310 -16.90 -28.52 -3.56
C LEU A 310 -16.32 -28.06 -4.89
N ASP A 311 -17.19 -27.67 -5.82
CA ASP A 311 -16.79 -27.03 -7.07
C ASP A 311 -16.47 -25.56 -6.80
N ILE A 312 -15.18 -25.27 -6.63
CA ILE A 312 -14.65 -23.94 -6.34
C ILE A 312 -13.62 -23.59 -7.41
N SER A 313 -13.69 -22.38 -7.91
CA SER A 313 -12.85 -21.90 -8.99
C SER A 313 -12.17 -20.57 -8.61
N ARG A 314 -11.18 -20.17 -9.42
CA ARG A 314 -10.61 -18.82 -9.33
C ARG A 314 -11.71 -17.77 -9.43
N GLY A 315 -11.70 -16.82 -8.51
CA GLY A 315 -12.70 -15.75 -8.44
C GLY A 315 -13.81 -16.01 -7.43
N ASP A 316 -13.89 -17.22 -6.87
CA ASP A 316 -14.78 -17.51 -5.76
C ASP A 316 -14.16 -17.03 -4.44
N MET A 317 -15.01 -16.89 -3.42
CA MET A 317 -14.61 -16.38 -2.11
C MET A 317 -14.99 -17.38 -1.03
N ILE A 318 -14.03 -17.74 -0.19
CA ILE A 318 -14.29 -18.45 1.06
C ILE A 318 -14.47 -17.41 2.18
N CYS A 319 -15.58 -17.50 2.89
CA CYS A 319 -15.95 -16.61 4.00
C CYS A 319 -16.64 -17.38 5.11
N ARG A 320 -16.97 -16.72 6.23
CA ARG A 320 -17.85 -17.31 7.26
C ARG A 320 -19.31 -17.17 6.86
N PRO A 321 -20.17 -18.18 7.14
CA PRO A 321 -21.59 -18.15 6.76
C PRO A 321 -22.36 -16.93 7.28
N ASN A 322 -22.10 -16.54 8.53
CA ASN A 322 -22.80 -15.44 9.20
C ASN A 322 -22.14 -14.07 9.01
N ASN A 323 -21.06 -14.00 8.22
CA ASN A 323 -20.31 -12.78 7.96
C ASN A 323 -19.77 -12.81 6.52
N ALA A 324 -20.68 -12.94 5.56
CA ALA A 324 -20.35 -12.98 4.14
C ALA A 324 -20.24 -11.56 3.57
N PRO A 325 -19.37 -11.33 2.55
CA PRO A 325 -19.41 -10.11 1.78
C PRO A 325 -20.72 -10.04 0.97
N MET A 326 -21.07 -8.84 0.52
CA MET A 326 -22.23 -8.69 -0.34
C MET A 326 -21.95 -9.16 -1.77
N ALA A 327 -22.89 -9.88 -2.36
CA ALA A 327 -22.85 -10.28 -3.77
C ALA A 327 -23.67 -9.26 -4.58
N VAL A 328 -23.00 -8.26 -5.16
CA VAL A 328 -23.64 -7.08 -5.76
C VAL A 328 -23.22 -6.86 -7.20
N GLN A 329 -24.16 -6.35 -8.01
CA GLN A 329 -23.91 -5.94 -9.38
C GLN A 329 -23.92 -4.42 -9.57
N ASP A 330 -24.72 -3.71 -8.77
CA ASP A 330 -24.72 -2.26 -8.74
C ASP A 330 -23.80 -1.80 -7.61
N ILE A 331 -22.81 -0.99 -7.94
CA ILE A 331 -21.83 -0.46 -6.97
C ILE A 331 -21.67 1.04 -7.16
N GLU A 332 -21.51 1.75 -6.07
CA GLU A 332 -21.03 3.12 -6.06
C GLU A 332 -19.60 3.16 -5.55
N ALA A 333 -18.76 3.85 -6.27
CA ALA A 333 -17.32 3.90 -5.97
C ALA A 333 -16.75 5.30 -6.18
N MET A 334 -15.75 5.65 -5.36
CA MET A 334 -14.83 6.72 -5.72
C MET A 334 -13.86 6.18 -6.75
N VAL A 335 -13.81 6.80 -7.91
CA VAL A 335 -12.96 6.40 -9.03
C VAL A 335 -11.92 7.46 -9.28
N CYS A 336 -10.65 7.05 -9.31
CA CYS A 336 -9.55 7.84 -9.84
C CYS A 336 -9.35 7.46 -11.31
N TRP A 337 -9.57 8.41 -12.22
CA TRP A 337 -9.41 8.15 -13.65
C TRP A 337 -7.97 8.36 -14.13
N MET A 338 -7.46 7.45 -14.96
CA MET A 338 -6.04 7.36 -15.29
C MET A 338 -5.75 7.31 -16.81
N ASP A 339 -6.78 7.45 -17.65
CA ASP A 339 -6.60 7.46 -19.10
C ASP A 339 -6.38 8.88 -19.61
N GLU A 340 -5.31 9.07 -20.39
CA GLU A 340 -4.93 10.35 -21.01
C GLU A 340 -5.76 10.65 -22.27
N THR A 341 -6.27 9.59 -22.91
CA THR A 341 -6.85 9.71 -24.27
C THR A 341 -8.37 9.80 -24.25
N ARG A 342 -9.01 9.17 -23.27
CA ARG A 342 -10.47 9.09 -23.18
C ARG A 342 -10.95 9.38 -21.76
N PRO A 343 -11.83 10.34 -21.57
CA PRO A 343 -12.47 10.57 -20.27
C PRO A 343 -13.44 9.42 -19.94
N LEU A 344 -13.67 9.19 -18.65
CA LEU A 344 -14.75 8.34 -18.20
C LEU A 344 -16.06 9.07 -18.38
N GLN A 345 -17.01 8.44 -19.08
CA GLN A 345 -18.34 8.98 -19.35
C GLN A 345 -19.42 7.96 -19.04
N VAL A 346 -20.63 8.44 -18.77
CA VAL A 346 -21.83 7.59 -18.63
C VAL A 346 -22.05 6.80 -19.93
N GLY A 347 -22.34 5.50 -19.78
CA GLY A 347 -22.46 4.55 -20.88
C GLY A 347 -21.15 3.87 -21.27
N GLY A 348 -20.01 4.33 -20.75
CA GLY A 348 -18.70 3.70 -20.96
C GLY A 348 -18.69 2.24 -20.48
N ARG A 349 -18.05 1.36 -21.24
CA ARG A 349 -17.94 -0.09 -20.97
C ARG A 349 -16.49 -0.47 -20.76
N TYR A 350 -16.23 -1.20 -19.68
CA TYR A 350 -14.88 -1.57 -19.27
C TYR A 350 -14.86 -2.98 -18.67
N ALA A 351 -13.72 -3.61 -18.68
CA ALA A 351 -13.45 -4.74 -17.80
C ALA A 351 -13.13 -4.23 -16.39
N ILE A 352 -13.57 -4.96 -15.38
CA ILE A 352 -13.21 -4.73 -13.97
C ILE A 352 -12.51 -5.96 -13.46
N LYS A 353 -11.40 -5.74 -12.75
CA LYS A 353 -10.77 -6.76 -11.92
C LYS A 353 -10.93 -6.40 -10.45
N HIS A 354 -11.63 -7.28 -9.74
CA HIS A 354 -11.90 -7.19 -8.32
C HIS A 354 -11.37 -8.44 -7.63
N THR A 355 -10.42 -8.29 -6.74
CA THR A 355 -9.70 -9.42 -6.14
C THR A 355 -9.19 -10.40 -7.22
N THR A 356 -9.64 -11.64 -7.21
CA THR A 356 -9.31 -12.68 -8.21
C THR A 356 -10.35 -12.81 -9.32
N ARG A 357 -11.49 -12.08 -9.23
CA ARG A 357 -12.62 -12.09 -10.16
C ARG A 357 -12.51 -11.00 -11.22
N SER A 358 -12.92 -11.34 -12.44
CA SER A 358 -13.07 -10.38 -13.54
C SER A 358 -14.53 -10.29 -13.95
N ALA A 359 -14.98 -9.07 -14.25
CA ALA A 359 -16.32 -8.78 -14.73
C ALA A 359 -16.27 -7.69 -15.80
N ARG A 360 -17.30 -7.56 -16.61
CA ARG A 360 -17.55 -6.35 -17.40
C ARG A 360 -18.44 -5.40 -16.63
N ALA A 361 -18.24 -4.12 -16.81
CA ALA A 361 -19.04 -3.09 -16.19
C ALA A 361 -19.44 -2.01 -17.19
N ILE A 362 -20.58 -1.39 -16.91
CA ILE A 362 -21.05 -0.18 -17.59
C ILE A 362 -21.19 0.95 -16.58
N VAL A 363 -20.73 2.13 -16.94
CA VAL A 363 -20.93 3.36 -16.16
C VAL A 363 -22.39 3.78 -16.26
N ARG A 364 -23.12 3.77 -15.15
CA ARG A 364 -24.53 4.14 -15.07
C ARG A 364 -24.77 5.58 -14.67
N GLY A 365 -23.80 6.17 -13.97
CA GLY A 365 -23.89 7.55 -13.52
C GLY A 365 -22.56 8.09 -13.04
N LEU A 366 -22.42 9.39 -13.14
CA LEU A 366 -21.36 10.18 -12.52
C LEU A 366 -22.08 11.18 -11.61
N HIS A 367 -21.92 11.03 -10.28
CA HIS A 367 -22.63 11.86 -9.32
C HIS A 367 -21.94 13.21 -9.14
N TYR A 368 -20.62 13.20 -8.99
CA TYR A 368 -19.81 14.42 -8.86
C TYR A 368 -18.33 14.13 -9.15
N ARG A 369 -17.62 15.18 -9.51
CA ARG A 369 -16.16 15.25 -9.46
C ARG A 369 -15.75 15.93 -8.16
N LEU A 370 -14.67 15.47 -7.54
CA LEU A 370 -14.12 16.06 -6.34
C LEU A 370 -12.96 16.98 -6.68
N ASP A 371 -13.04 18.24 -6.26
CA ASP A 371 -11.90 19.14 -6.25
C ASP A 371 -11.02 18.81 -5.04
N ILE A 372 -9.78 18.40 -5.30
CA ILE A 372 -8.88 17.91 -4.27
C ILE A 372 -8.39 19.04 -3.35
N ASN A 373 -8.32 20.28 -3.85
CA ASN A 373 -7.81 21.41 -3.09
C ASN A 373 -8.84 21.95 -2.10
N SER A 374 -10.08 22.10 -2.57
CA SER A 374 -11.20 22.64 -1.77
C SER A 374 -12.03 21.57 -1.10
N LEU A 375 -11.92 20.31 -1.54
CA LEU A 375 -12.78 19.16 -1.22
C LEU A 375 -14.24 19.40 -1.64
N HIS A 376 -14.47 20.35 -2.53
CA HIS A 376 -15.79 20.65 -3.08
C HIS A 376 -16.24 19.58 -4.09
N ARG A 377 -17.54 19.28 -4.09
CA ARG A 377 -18.18 18.33 -5.02
C ARG A 377 -18.80 19.12 -6.16
N ASP A 378 -18.33 18.88 -7.37
CA ASP A 378 -18.88 19.46 -8.59
C ASP A 378 -19.82 18.45 -9.25
N GLU A 379 -21.13 18.65 -9.08
CA GLU A 379 -22.19 17.77 -9.61
C GLU A 379 -22.57 18.10 -11.07
N THR A 380 -21.98 19.15 -11.65
CA THR A 380 -22.31 19.60 -13.01
C THR A 380 -21.50 18.89 -14.10
N VAL A 381 -20.51 18.07 -13.71
CA VAL A 381 -19.61 17.40 -14.64
C VAL A 381 -20.25 16.19 -15.30
N GLY A 382 -20.03 16.04 -16.61
CA GLY A 382 -20.48 14.89 -17.40
C GLY A 382 -19.42 13.82 -17.63
N GLU A 383 -18.17 14.07 -17.23
CA GLU A 383 -17.03 13.19 -17.47
C GLU A 383 -15.94 13.35 -16.41
N LEU A 384 -15.07 12.34 -16.26
CA LEU A 384 -13.81 12.44 -15.52
C LEU A 384 -12.63 12.33 -16.48
N LYS A 385 -11.75 13.33 -16.43
CA LYS A 385 -10.49 13.39 -17.19
C LYS A 385 -9.34 12.78 -16.39
N LEU A 386 -8.17 12.68 -17.02
CA LEU A 386 -6.94 12.19 -16.41
C LEU A 386 -6.72 12.82 -15.02
N ASN A 387 -6.44 11.99 -14.02
CA ASN A 387 -6.16 12.37 -12.63
C ASN A 387 -7.35 13.01 -11.88
N GLU A 388 -8.53 13.04 -12.49
CA GLU A 388 -9.73 13.46 -11.78
C GLU A 388 -10.33 12.32 -10.96
N ILE A 389 -10.93 12.69 -9.85
CA ILE A 389 -11.56 11.77 -8.91
C ILE A 389 -13.04 12.13 -8.78
N GLY A 390 -13.90 11.11 -8.87
CA GLY A 390 -15.34 11.33 -8.76
C GLY A 390 -16.09 10.12 -8.23
N ARG A 391 -17.31 10.35 -7.78
CA ARG A 391 -18.24 9.29 -7.38
C ARG A 391 -19.00 8.80 -8.59
N VAL A 392 -18.83 7.51 -8.88
CA VAL A 392 -19.34 6.86 -10.09
C VAL A 392 -20.21 5.67 -9.69
N ARG A 393 -21.35 5.53 -10.39
CA ARG A 393 -22.21 4.34 -10.31
C ARG A 393 -21.89 3.41 -11.47
N LEU A 394 -21.61 2.16 -11.14
CA LEU A 394 -21.26 1.10 -12.08
C LEU A 394 -22.22 -0.07 -11.93
N ARG A 395 -22.54 -0.73 -13.05
CA ARG A 395 -23.25 -2.01 -13.05
C ARG A 395 -22.40 -3.08 -13.72
N THR A 396 -22.18 -4.18 -13.02
CA THR A 396 -21.36 -5.31 -13.49
C THR A 396 -22.23 -6.41 -14.12
N THR A 397 -21.62 -7.21 -15.01
CA THR A 397 -22.31 -8.33 -15.68
C THR A 397 -22.50 -9.55 -14.78
N VAL A 398 -21.64 -9.69 -13.77
CA VAL A 398 -21.72 -10.75 -12.76
C VAL A 398 -21.54 -10.11 -11.38
N PRO A 399 -22.10 -10.70 -10.31
CA PRO A 399 -21.96 -10.14 -8.97
C PRO A 399 -20.48 -10.09 -8.54
N LEU A 400 -20.07 -8.96 -7.96
CA LEU A 400 -18.85 -8.84 -7.20
C LEU A 400 -19.09 -9.25 -5.75
N LEU A 401 -18.11 -9.90 -5.14
CA LEU A 401 -18.15 -10.34 -3.74
C LEU A 401 -17.43 -9.27 -2.91
N ALA A 402 -18.14 -8.19 -2.60
CA ALA A 402 -17.52 -6.93 -2.20
C ALA A 402 -17.86 -6.53 -0.76
N ASP A 403 -16.92 -5.86 -0.14
CA ASP A 403 -17.10 -5.04 1.06
C ASP A 403 -16.95 -3.56 0.70
N GLU A 404 -17.40 -2.65 1.56
CA GLU A 404 -17.00 -1.24 1.44
C GLU A 404 -15.49 -1.09 1.65
N TYR A 405 -14.85 -0.25 0.86
CA TYR A 405 -13.38 -0.05 0.91
C TYR A 405 -12.87 0.37 2.30
N ARG A 406 -13.67 1.15 3.04
CA ARG A 406 -13.35 1.55 4.41
C ARG A 406 -13.29 0.38 5.39
N ARG A 407 -14.03 -0.70 5.12
CA ARG A 407 -14.06 -1.91 5.94
C ARG A 407 -12.97 -2.90 5.56
N ASN A 408 -12.74 -3.03 4.26
CA ASN A 408 -11.70 -3.91 3.72
C ASN A 408 -11.14 -3.39 2.40
N ARG A 409 -9.90 -2.90 2.43
CA ARG A 409 -9.21 -2.34 1.24
C ARG A 409 -9.08 -3.35 0.11
N THR A 410 -8.86 -4.64 0.42
CA THR A 410 -8.65 -5.69 -0.56
C THR A 410 -9.94 -6.06 -1.29
N THR A 411 -11.03 -6.24 -0.58
CA THR A 411 -12.33 -6.63 -1.14
C THR A 411 -13.23 -5.44 -1.48
N GLY A 412 -12.82 -4.22 -1.12
CA GLY A 412 -13.50 -2.99 -1.50
C GLY A 412 -12.85 -2.26 -2.69
N GLY A 413 -11.68 -2.71 -3.14
CA GLY A 413 -10.94 -2.10 -4.25
C GLY A 413 -11.09 -2.86 -5.56
N PHE A 414 -11.06 -2.14 -6.69
CA PHE A 414 -11.03 -2.73 -8.02
C PHE A 414 -10.25 -1.85 -9.01
N VAL A 415 -9.80 -2.45 -10.10
CA VAL A 415 -9.21 -1.71 -11.23
C VAL A 415 -10.14 -1.76 -12.44
N ILE A 416 -10.14 -0.67 -13.21
CA ILE A 416 -10.88 -0.51 -14.45
C ILE A 416 -9.90 -0.67 -15.61
N ILE A 417 -10.26 -1.52 -16.57
CA ILE A 417 -9.39 -1.91 -17.69
C ILE A 417 -10.13 -1.63 -18.98
N ASP A 418 -9.47 -0.96 -19.91
CA ASP A 418 -9.92 -0.82 -21.29
C ASP A 418 -9.74 -2.16 -22.01
N GLU A 419 -10.85 -2.76 -22.51
CA GLU A 419 -10.83 -4.08 -23.14
C GLU A 419 -10.08 -4.11 -24.49
N ALA A 420 -9.96 -2.97 -25.16
CA ALA A 420 -9.31 -2.91 -26.47
C ALA A 420 -7.78 -2.86 -26.35
N THR A 421 -7.28 -2.21 -25.29
CA THR A 421 -5.84 -1.98 -25.09
C THR A 421 -5.24 -2.79 -23.97
N ASN A 422 -6.07 -3.43 -23.12
CA ASN A 422 -5.69 -4.10 -21.87
C ASN A 422 -4.96 -3.16 -20.87
N ARG A 423 -5.12 -1.84 -21.03
CA ARG A 423 -4.52 -0.86 -20.11
C ARG A 423 -5.43 -0.63 -18.92
N THR A 424 -4.83 -0.49 -17.73
CA THR A 424 -5.54 0.02 -16.56
C THR A 424 -5.83 1.50 -16.78
N VAL A 425 -7.11 1.86 -16.80
CA VAL A 425 -7.60 3.22 -17.06
C VAL A 425 -8.24 3.87 -15.84
N GLY A 426 -8.36 3.15 -14.75
CA GLY A 426 -8.85 3.69 -13.49
C GLY A 426 -8.71 2.71 -12.32
N ALA A 427 -8.81 3.25 -11.12
CA ALA A 427 -8.95 2.50 -9.87
C ALA A 427 -10.17 2.98 -9.11
N GLY A 428 -10.91 2.05 -8.52
CA GLY A 428 -12.13 2.35 -7.78
C GLY A 428 -12.10 1.82 -6.36
N MET A 429 -12.65 2.59 -5.45
CA MET A 429 -12.87 2.26 -4.04
C MET A 429 -14.38 2.24 -3.79
N ILE A 430 -14.93 1.08 -3.49
CA ILE A 430 -16.38 0.87 -3.27
C ILE A 430 -16.80 1.62 -2.01
N VAL A 431 -17.74 2.54 -2.18
CA VAL A 431 -18.29 3.34 -1.06
C VAL A 431 -19.58 2.72 -0.58
N GLU A 432 -20.36 2.18 -1.52
CA GLU A 432 -21.66 1.57 -1.24
C GLU A 432 -21.87 0.40 -2.21
N ALA A 433 -22.28 -0.70 -1.66
CA ALA A 433 -22.54 -1.92 -2.39
C ALA A 433 -24.02 -2.32 -2.20
N GLY A 434 -24.80 -2.34 -3.28
CA GLY A 434 -26.21 -2.77 -3.29
C GLY A 434 -27.19 -1.73 -3.70
#